data_db09a6d259528a23ad2f3865ad5099b6
#
_entry.id   db09a6d259528a23ad2f3865ad5099b6
#
_cell.length_a   1.000
_cell.length_b   1.000
_cell.length_c   1.000
_cell.angle_alpha   90.00
_cell.angle_beta   90.00
_cell.angle_gamma   90.00
#
_symmetry.space_group_name_H-M   'P 1'
#
loop_
_entity.id
_entity.type
_entity.pdbx_description
1 polymer ?
#
loop_
_entity_poly.entity_id
_entity_poly.type
_entity_poly.pdbx_seq_one_letter_code
_entity_poly.pdbx_strand_id
1 'polypeptide(L)'
;MLGRSRRASGCACDVDGASDEAERELDALPANLATSDVARKARSQLGFARVLAGAPSMKQLSERVAADAGDLRARHQLGTRLLLDGEAENALEQFYEIMRRDRAFDEDLGRKALIAAFDIVEDADLVSRTRRRMASLLF
;
A
#
# COMPACT_ATOMS: atom_id res chain seq x y z
N MET A 1 16.80 8.38 31.39
CA MET A 1 15.38 8.39 31.75
C MET A 1 14.58 8.99 30.63
N LEU A 2 14.86 10.22 30.32
CA LEU A 2 14.12 10.93 29.28
C LEU A 2 14.25 10.25 27.92
N GLY A 3 15.40 9.66 27.65
CA GLY A 3 15.63 8.96 26.40
C GLY A 3 14.66 7.80 26.21
N ARG A 4 14.31 7.10 27.26
CA ARG A 4 13.38 6.01 27.15
C ARG A 4 11.97 6.48 26.82
N SER A 5 11.56 7.56 27.46
CA SER A 5 10.26 8.15 27.20
C SER A 5 10.14 8.57 25.74
N ARG A 6 11.17 9.24 25.25
CA ARG A 6 11.19 9.63 23.85
C ARG A 6 11.13 8.41 22.92
N ARG A 7 11.88 7.38 23.29
CA ARG A 7 11.91 6.17 22.48
C ARG A 7 10.53 5.53 22.39
N ALA A 8 9.85 5.43 23.52
CA ALA A 8 8.53 4.84 23.56
C ALA A 8 7.52 5.64 22.73
N SER A 9 7.54 6.96 22.88
CA SER A 9 6.63 7.80 22.11
C SER A 9 7.09 7.98 20.68
N GLY A 10 8.37 7.73 20.44
CA GLY A 10 8.96 7.89 19.13
C GLY A 10 8.77 6.71 18.18
N CYS A 11 8.12 5.63 18.61
CA CYS A 11 7.96 4.47 17.76
C CYS A 11 7.33 4.80 16.41
N ALA A 12 6.23 5.54 16.42
CA ALA A 12 5.58 5.95 15.18
C ALA A 12 6.47 6.90 14.38
N CYS A 13 7.13 7.82 15.07
CA CYS A 13 8.04 8.77 14.44
C CYS A 13 9.25 8.05 13.84
N ASP A 14 9.75 7.03 14.55
CA ASP A 14 10.88 6.25 14.07
C ASP A 14 10.53 5.50 12.79
N VAL A 15 9.32 4.97 12.70
CA VAL A 15 8.85 4.31 11.49
C VAL A 15 8.81 5.29 10.32
N ASP A 16 8.27 6.48 10.54
CA ASP A 16 8.22 7.52 9.51
C ASP A 16 9.62 7.98 9.14
N GLY A 17 10.47 8.22 10.14
CA GLY A 17 11.84 8.64 9.90
C GLY A 17 12.66 7.60 9.15
N ALA A 18 12.49 6.32 9.51
CA ALA A 18 13.16 5.23 8.82
C ALA A 18 12.69 5.11 7.38
N SER A 19 11.39 5.30 7.14
CA SER A 19 10.84 5.27 5.78
C SER A 19 11.37 6.42 4.94
N ASP A 20 11.47 7.62 5.52
CA ASP A 20 11.99 8.79 4.81
C ASP A 20 13.46 8.60 4.47
N GLU A 21 14.26 8.07 5.39
CA GLU A 21 15.67 7.80 5.16
C GLU A 21 15.86 6.76 4.07
N ALA A 22 15.10 5.66 4.14
CA ALA A 22 15.17 4.61 3.12
C ALA A 22 14.78 5.15 1.75
N GLU A 23 13.77 6.00 1.69
CA GLU A 23 13.36 6.61 0.43
C GLU A 23 14.44 7.50 -0.14
N ARG A 24 15.11 8.29 0.72
CA ARG A 24 16.23 9.12 0.29
C ARG A 24 17.37 8.26 -0.26
N GLU A 25 17.67 7.14 0.40
CA GLU A 25 18.70 6.22 -0.07
C GLU A 25 18.34 5.64 -1.44
N LEU A 26 17.07 5.27 -1.64
CA LEU A 26 16.61 4.77 -2.93
C LEU A 26 16.70 5.85 -4.02
N ASP A 27 16.38 7.09 -3.67
CA ASP A 27 16.45 8.21 -4.61
C ASP A 27 17.90 8.55 -4.98
N ALA A 28 18.86 8.24 -4.09
CA ALA A 28 20.26 8.49 -4.33
C ALA A 28 20.93 7.40 -5.18
N LEU A 29 20.23 6.31 -5.49
CA LEU A 29 20.79 5.24 -6.31
C LEU A 29 21.08 5.71 -7.72
N PRO A 30 22.11 5.16 -8.39
CA PRO A 30 22.30 5.41 -9.81
C PRO A 30 21.06 5.04 -10.62
N ALA A 31 20.83 5.72 -11.73
CA ALA A 31 19.60 5.56 -12.51
C ALA A 31 19.30 4.09 -12.87
N ASN A 32 20.32 3.31 -13.22
CA ASN A 32 20.14 1.91 -13.58
C ASN A 32 19.73 1.03 -12.40
N LEU A 33 20.11 1.41 -11.18
CA LEU A 33 19.69 0.69 -9.96
C LEU A 33 18.37 1.23 -9.43
N ALA A 34 18.13 2.53 -9.58
CA ALA A 34 16.90 3.16 -9.08
C ALA A 34 15.65 2.62 -9.77
N THR A 35 15.78 2.12 -11.01
CA THR A 35 14.67 1.56 -11.78
C THR A 35 14.63 0.03 -11.75
N SER A 36 15.52 -0.61 -10.97
CA SER A 36 15.52 -2.06 -10.84
C SER A 36 14.25 -2.56 -10.15
N ASP A 37 13.92 -3.85 -10.37
CA ASP A 37 12.76 -4.46 -9.73
C ASP A 37 12.87 -4.42 -8.21
N VAL A 38 14.07 -4.60 -7.68
CA VAL A 38 14.32 -4.55 -6.24
C VAL A 38 14.00 -3.15 -5.70
N ALA A 39 14.47 -2.11 -6.36
CA ALA A 39 14.22 -0.74 -5.92
C ALA A 39 12.73 -0.40 -6.02
N ARG A 40 12.04 -0.80 -7.09
CA ARG A 40 10.60 -0.58 -7.23
C ARG A 40 9.83 -1.29 -6.13
N LYS A 41 10.17 -2.54 -5.85
CA LYS A 41 9.53 -3.29 -4.77
C LYS A 41 9.73 -2.60 -3.43
N ALA A 42 10.94 -2.14 -3.15
CA ALA A 42 11.25 -1.44 -1.90
C ALA A 42 10.45 -0.14 -1.78
N ARG A 43 10.34 0.65 -2.86
CA ARG A 43 9.54 1.88 -2.86
C ARG A 43 8.07 1.59 -2.60
N SER A 44 7.54 0.55 -3.23
CA SER A 44 6.14 0.15 -3.03
C SER A 44 5.89 -0.28 -1.59
N GLN A 45 6.79 -1.05 -1.01
CA GLN A 45 6.67 -1.48 0.38
C GLN A 45 6.70 -0.29 1.34
N LEU A 46 7.59 0.67 1.09
CA LEU A 46 7.66 1.90 1.90
C LEU A 46 6.38 2.71 1.78
N GLY A 47 5.84 2.84 0.58
CA GLY A 47 4.60 3.55 0.35
C GLY A 47 3.45 2.93 1.15
N PHE A 48 3.33 1.62 1.13
CA PHE A 48 2.29 0.94 1.89
C PHE A 48 2.52 1.04 3.41
N ALA A 49 3.77 0.96 3.85
CA ALA A 49 4.07 1.14 5.27
C ALA A 49 3.65 2.52 5.76
N ARG A 50 3.84 3.55 4.95
CA ARG A 50 3.39 4.91 5.28
C ARG A 50 1.88 5.00 5.39
N VAL A 51 1.16 4.33 4.52
CA VAL A 51 -0.31 4.30 4.57
C VAL A 51 -0.78 3.75 5.91
N LEU A 52 -0.08 2.78 6.46
CA LEU A 52 -0.45 2.14 7.72
C LEU A 52 0.01 2.90 8.95
N ALA A 53 0.87 3.91 8.82
CA ALA A 53 1.29 4.72 9.95
C ALA A 53 0.06 5.43 10.54
N GLY A 54 -0.28 5.10 11.79
CA GLY A 54 -1.45 5.65 12.46
C GLY A 54 -2.80 5.12 11.98
N ALA A 55 -2.81 4.14 11.10
CA ALA A 55 -4.06 3.58 10.58
C ALA A 55 -4.76 2.71 11.62
N PRO A 56 -6.11 2.59 11.55
CA PRO A 56 -6.85 1.70 12.43
C PRO A 56 -6.43 0.24 12.26
N SER A 57 -6.81 -0.61 13.21
CA SER A 57 -6.54 -2.05 13.13
C SER A 57 -7.33 -2.68 11.98
N MET A 58 -6.91 -3.88 11.58
CA MET A 58 -7.62 -4.62 10.52
C MET A 58 -9.10 -4.82 10.88
N LYS A 59 -9.38 -5.14 12.13
CA LYS A 59 -10.76 -5.32 12.59
C LYS A 59 -11.58 -4.05 12.42
N GLN A 60 -11.03 -2.91 12.84
CA GLN A 60 -11.71 -1.62 12.70
C GLN A 60 -11.94 -1.25 11.24
N LEU A 61 -10.95 -1.50 10.38
CA LEU A 61 -11.06 -1.23 8.95
C LEU A 61 -12.11 -2.13 8.30
N SER A 62 -12.12 -3.41 8.66
CA SER A 62 -13.13 -4.36 8.16
C SER A 62 -14.54 -3.91 8.56
N GLU A 63 -14.70 -3.45 9.79
CA GLU A 63 -15.99 -2.96 10.28
C GLU A 63 -16.42 -1.70 9.53
N ARG A 64 -15.49 -0.79 9.24
CA ARG A 64 -15.81 0.43 8.48
C ARG A 64 -16.26 0.11 7.06
N VAL A 65 -15.57 -0.81 6.39
CA VAL A 65 -15.94 -1.23 5.04
C VAL A 65 -17.28 -1.95 5.05
N ALA A 66 -17.54 -2.77 6.06
CA ALA A 66 -18.83 -3.46 6.19
C ALA A 66 -19.98 -2.49 6.44
N ALA A 67 -19.73 -1.42 7.22
CA ALA A 67 -20.74 -0.41 7.50
C ALA A 67 -20.98 0.53 6.32
N ASP A 68 -19.93 0.82 5.56
CA ASP A 68 -20.00 1.70 4.39
C ASP A 68 -19.05 1.16 3.32
N ALA A 69 -19.61 0.42 2.37
CA ALA A 69 -18.85 -0.17 1.28
C ALA A 69 -18.21 0.90 0.37
N GLY A 70 -18.70 2.12 0.42
CA GLY A 70 -18.16 3.25 -0.34
C GLY A 70 -17.04 4.00 0.38
N ASP A 71 -16.65 3.57 1.58
CA ASP A 71 -15.52 4.17 2.29
C ASP A 71 -14.21 3.70 1.65
N LEU A 72 -13.83 4.40 0.59
CA LEU A 72 -12.67 4.01 -0.23
C LEU A 72 -11.34 4.18 0.51
N ARG A 73 -11.27 5.15 1.40
CA ARG A 73 -10.08 5.35 2.22
C ARG A 73 -9.86 4.16 3.15
N ALA A 74 -10.92 3.69 3.80
CA ALA A 74 -10.84 2.50 4.65
C ALA A 74 -10.50 1.26 3.83
N ARG A 75 -11.04 1.14 2.62
CA ARG A 75 -10.68 0.03 1.71
C ARG A 75 -9.21 0.05 1.35
N HIS A 76 -8.65 1.22 1.09
CA HIS A 76 -7.23 1.34 0.78
C HIS A 76 -6.36 0.89 1.95
N GLN A 77 -6.68 1.35 3.15
CA GLN A 77 -5.95 0.96 4.34
C GLN A 77 -6.11 -0.54 4.63
N LEU A 78 -7.31 -1.06 4.47
CA LEU A 78 -7.58 -2.50 4.66
C LEU A 78 -6.80 -3.34 3.65
N GLY A 79 -6.83 -2.95 2.38
CA GLY A 79 -6.08 -3.65 1.34
C GLY A 79 -4.58 -3.63 1.62
N THR A 80 -4.07 -2.50 2.12
CA THR A 80 -2.66 -2.39 2.47
C THR A 80 -2.28 -3.35 3.59
N ARG A 81 -3.12 -3.45 4.63
CA ARG A 81 -2.88 -4.41 5.71
C ARG A 81 -2.90 -5.85 5.21
N LEU A 82 -3.88 -6.19 4.39
CA LEU A 82 -3.98 -7.52 3.82
C LEU A 82 -2.75 -7.86 2.98
N LEU A 83 -2.29 -6.90 2.20
CA LEU A 83 -1.11 -7.09 1.36
C LEU A 83 0.14 -7.38 2.19
N LEU A 84 0.37 -6.62 3.25
CA LEU A 84 1.52 -6.80 4.11
C LEU A 84 1.41 -8.06 4.97
N ASP A 85 0.19 -8.55 5.21
CA ASP A 85 -0.04 -9.82 5.92
C ASP A 85 0.10 -11.03 5.02
N GLY A 86 0.34 -10.83 3.73
CA GLY A 86 0.49 -11.93 2.78
C GLY A 86 -0.81 -12.38 2.12
N GLU A 87 -1.92 -11.71 2.37
CA GLU A 87 -3.20 -12.03 1.74
C GLU A 87 -3.39 -11.22 0.47
N ALA A 88 -2.55 -11.52 -0.51
CA ALA A 88 -2.46 -10.75 -1.75
C ALA A 88 -3.78 -10.72 -2.51
N GLU A 89 -4.47 -11.84 -2.62
CA GLU A 89 -5.71 -11.90 -3.38
C GLU A 89 -6.78 -10.98 -2.80
N ASN A 90 -6.96 -11.03 -1.49
CA ASN A 90 -7.92 -10.16 -0.81
C ASN A 90 -7.52 -8.70 -0.89
N ALA A 91 -6.22 -8.43 -0.81
CA ALA A 91 -5.69 -7.06 -0.93
C ALA A 91 -6.01 -6.49 -2.31
N LEU A 92 -5.74 -7.23 -3.35
CA LEU A 92 -6.00 -6.78 -4.72
C LEU A 92 -7.49 -6.56 -4.97
N GLU A 93 -8.36 -7.37 -4.35
CA GLU A 93 -9.81 -7.16 -4.44
C GLU A 93 -10.21 -5.81 -3.86
N GLN A 94 -9.64 -5.41 -2.72
CA GLN A 94 -9.94 -4.12 -2.12
C GLN A 94 -9.53 -2.97 -3.03
N PHE A 95 -8.32 -3.04 -3.58
CA PHE A 95 -7.83 -2.01 -4.50
C PHE A 95 -8.64 -1.95 -5.78
N TYR A 96 -9.02 -3.11 -6.30
CA TYR A 96 -9.87 -3.20 -7.50
C TYR A 96 -11.24 -2.55 -7.24
N GLU A 97 -11.84 -2.79 -6.08
CA GLU A 97 -13.12 -2.19 -5.73
C GLU A 97 -13.04 -0.66 -5.65
N ILE A 98 -11.92 -0.12 -5.17
CA ILE A 98 -11.72 1.32 -5.16
C ILE A 98 -11.79 1.86 -6.60
N MET A 99 -11.06 1.22 -7.49
CA MET A 99 -11.01 1.62 -8.88
C MET A 99 -12.38 1.45 -9.57
N ARG A 100 -13.08 0.37 -9.27
CA ARG A 100 -14.40 0.10 -9.84
C ARG A 100 -15.43 1.13 -9.40
N ARG A 101 -15.40 1.54 -8.13
CA ARG A 101 -16.38 2.46 -7.57
C ARG A 101 -16.11 3.92 -7.94
N ASP A 102 -14.84 4.31 -7.92
CA ASP A 102 -14.44 5.67 -8.27
C ASP A 102 -13.00 5.67 -8.78
N ARG A 103 -12.88 5.67 -10.09
CA ARG A 103 -11.57 5.63 -10.77
C ARG A 103 -10.68 6.82 -10.43
N ALA A 104 -11.29 7.97 -10.23
CA ALA A 104 -10.56 9.22 -9.99
C ALA A 104 -10.31 9.48 -8.50
N PHE A 105 -10.79 8.61 -7.61
CA PHE A 105 -10.66 8.83 -6.18
C PHE A 105 -9.20 9.04 -5.79
N ASP A 106 -8.93 10.15 -5.11
CA ASP A 106 -7.60 10.50 -4.59
C ASP A 106 -6.50 10.32 -5.65
N GLU A 107 -6.69 10.98 -6.79
CA GLU A 107 -5.73 10.97 -7.92
C GLU A 107 -5.42 9.56 -8.42
N ASP A 108 -6.45 8.79 -8.71
CA ASP A 108 -6.34 7.41 -9.21
C ASP A 108 -5.71 6.46 -8.19
N LEU A 109 -6.02 6.65 -6.92
CA LEU A 109 -5.45 5.86 -5.83
C LEU A 109 -5.60 4.35 -6.05
N GLY A 110 -6.78 3.91 -6.49
CA GLY A 110 -7.04 2.49 -6.72
C GLY A 110 -6.09 1.90 -7.76
N ARG A 111 -5.91 2.60 -8.87
CA ARG A 111 -5.00 2.17 -9.94
C ARG A 111 -3.56 2.17 -9.47
N LYS A 112 -3.15 3.24 -8.80
CA LYS A 112 -1.78 3.35 -8.27
C LYS A 112 -1.49 2.26 -7.25
N ALA A 113 -2.45 1.96 -6.39
CA ALA A 113 -2.30 0.90 -5.38
C ALA A 113 -2.17 -0.48 -6.04
N LEU A 114 -2.96 -0.76 -7.07
CA LEU A 114 -2.85 -2.01 -7.81
C LEU A 114 -1.48 -2.17 -8.45
N ILE A 115 -1.00 -1.13 -9.12
CA ILE A 115 0.30 -1.16 -9.79
C ILE A 115 1.42 -1.37 -8.76
N ALA A 116 1.37 -0.66 -7.65
CA ALA A 116 2.37 -0.81 -6.59
C ALA A 116 2.31 -2.22 -5.98
N ALA A 117 1.11 -2.77 -5.80
CA ALA A 117 0.94 -4.11 -5.27
C ALA A 117 1.53 -5.17 -6.21
N PHE A 118 1.44 -4.97 -7.51
CA PHE A 118 2.03 -5.90 -8.48
C PHE A 118 3.55 -6.02 -8.35
N ASP A 119 4.20 -4.98 -7.84
CA ASP A 119 5.65 -5.04 -7.57
C ASP A 119 5.98 -5.91 -6.36
N ILE A 120 5.02 -6.12 -5.47
CA ILE A 120 5.22 -6.86 -4.22
C ILE A 120 4.69 -8.30 -4.35
N VAL A 121 3.58 -8.50 -5.04
CA VAL A 121 2.94 -9.81 -5.18
C VAL A 121 3.78 -10.70 -6.07
N GLU A 122 4.10 -11.88 -5.56
CA GLU A 122 4.95 -12.84 -6.28
C GLU A 122 4.14 -13.85 -7.10
N ASP A 123 2.82 -13.92 -6.90
CA ASP A 123 1.95 -14.81 -7.66
C ASP A 123 1.65 -14.21 -9.05
N ALA A 124 2.40 -14.64 -10.04
CA ALA A 124 2.28 -14.13 -11.40
C ALA A 124 0.89 -14.36 -12.01
N ASP A 125 0.25 -15.46 -11.66
CA ASP A 125 -1.09 -15.79 -12.13
C ASP A 125 -2.11 -14.80 -11.59
N LEU A 126 -2.05 -14.53 -10.31
CA LEU A 126 -2.92 -13.56 -9.65
C LEU A 126 -2.73 -12.17 -10.25
N VAL A 127 -1.49 -11.76 -10.46
CA VAL A 127 -1.16 -10.47 -11.08
C VAL A 127 -1.76 -10.38 -12.48
N SER A 128 -1.59 -11.43 -13.29
CA SER A 128 -2.13 -11.45 -14.65
C SER A 128 -3.64 -11.36 -14.68
N ARG A 129 -4.32 -12.11 -13.82
CA ARG A 129 -5.78 -12.07 -13.72
C ARG A 129 -6.28 -10.69 -13.31
N THR A 130 -5.61 -10.10 -12.34
CA THR A 130 -5.99 -8.78 -11.84
C THR A 130 -5.73 -7.70 -12.88
N ARG A 131 -4.63 -7.80 -13.62
CA ARG A 131 -4.35 -6.86 -14.71
C ARG A 131 -5.43 -6.90 -15.79
N ARG A 132 -5.91 -8.08 -16.14
CA ARG A 132 -7.00 -8.22 -17.11
C ARG A 132 -8.29 -7.57 -16.61
N ARG A 133 -8.60 -7.79 -15.34
CA ARG A 133 -9.78 -7.16 -14.73
C ARG A 133 -9.64 -5.64 -14.72
N MET A 134 -8.46 -5.13 -14.38
CA MET A 134 -8.18 -3.70 -14.36
C MET A 134 -8.33 -3.11 -15.76
N ALA A 135 -7.82 -3.78 -16.78
CA ALA A 135 -7.94 -3.34 -18.15
C ALA A 135 -9.40 -3.22 -18.60
N SER A 136 -10.26 -4.13 -18.14
CA SER A 136 -11.70 -4.09 -18.44
C SER A 136 -12.36 -2.83 -17.90
N LEU A 137 -11.87 -2.29 -16.81
CA LEU A 137 -12.42 -1.05 -16.24
C LEU A 137 -11.94 0.19 -17.00
N LEU A 138 -10.79 0.11 -17.65
CA LEU A 138 -10.21 1.23 -18.37
C LEU A 138 -10.76 1.37 -19.78
N PHE A 139 -11.23 0.29 -20.35
CA PHE A 139 -11.78 0.22 -21.70
C PHE A 139 -13.19 -0.33 -21.67
#